data_660c836a29776b5ed616824aaff08f10
#
_entry.id   660c836a29776b5ed616824aaff08f10
#
_cell.length_a   1.000
_cell.length_b   1.000
_cell.length_c   1.000
_cell.angle_alpha   90.00
_cell.angle_beta   90.00
_cell.angle_gamma   90.00
#
_symmetry.space_group_name_H-M   'P 1'
#
loop_
_entity.id
_entity.type
_entity.pdbx_description
1 polymer ?
#
loop_
_entity_poly.entity_id
_entity_poly.type
_entity_poly.pdbx_seq_one_letter_code
_entity_poly.pdbx_strand_id
1 'polypeptide(L)'
;AWAIAKENCVHADNAGGYSCLVEIESMEGETTRYLFDTGWNYDWMDTCFKREGIDNMLANGEIAGFIQTHEHMDHYWAFPVVAKYAPNIHIYTPNTFYPEGKDYIKAAGHVGEWTEVKKGLYPLQPGVALYQFECPIIFRVFGEMSLYCNVKDVGLVSITGCCHQGIILFADTAYKELKYEKDKFYGLYGGLHISPFDDWDPKYDDLVIGLKKWNLERVGCNHCTGLITAQKFVDAGYPVVKGTARFRSKTTNYLGNGDVIKFPA
;
A
#
# COMPACT_ATOMS: atom_id res chain seq x y z
N ALA A 1 -24.19 5.25 -4.83
CA ALA A 1 -22.75 4.94 -5.04
C ALA A 1 -22.38 3.60 -4.43
N TRP A 2 -22.63 3.37 -3.13
CA TRP A 2 -22.29 2.10 -2.43
C TRP A 2 -22.91 0.87 -3.06
N ALA A 3 -24.20 0.89 -3.43
CA ALA A 3 -24.89 -0.25 -4.04
C ALA A 3 -24.28 -0.59 -5.43
N ILE A 4 -24.02 0.43 -6.23
CA ILE A 4 -23.41 0.25 -7.57
C ILE A 4 -21.98 -0.27 -7.46
N ALA A 5 -21.18 0.27 -6.54
CA ALA A 5 -19.82 -0.18 -6.34
C ALA A 5 -19.79 -1.64 -5.83
N LYS A 6 -20.67 -2.01 -4.89
CA LYS A 6 -20.81 -3.36 -4.38
C LYS A 6 -21.19 -4.36 -5.47
N GLU A 7 -22.12 -3.99 -6.35
CA GLU A 7 -22.54 -4.82 -7.49
C GLU A 7 -21.37 -5.06 -8.46
N ASN A 8 -20.59 -4.04 -8.76
CA ASN A 8 -19.42 -4.15 -9.65
C ASN A 8 -18.25 -4.94 -9.03
N CYS A 9 -18.09 -4.91 -7.72
CA CYS A 9 -16.97 -5.59 -7.03
C CYS A 9 -17.14 -7.10 -6.90
N VAL A 10 -18.33 -7.66 -7.12
CA VAL A 10 -18.57 -9.11 -7.02
C VAL A 10 -18.06 -9.91 -8.23
N HIS A 11 -17.75 -9.23 -9.33
CA HIS A 11 -17.26 -9.91 -10.54
C HIS A 11 -15.74 -10.03 -10.52
N ALA A 12 -15.22 -11.25 -10.71
CA ALA A 12 -13.77 -11.51 -10.77
C ALA A 12 -13.06 -10.70 -11.87
N ASP A 13 -13.79 -10.29 -12.91
CA ASP A 13 -13.26 -9.43 -13.98
C ASP A 13 -12.99 -7.98 -13.51
N ASN A 14 -13.63 -7.57 -12.43
CA ASN A 14 -13.42 -6.30 -11.74
C ASN A 14 -12.57 -6.45 -10.46
N ALA A 15 -11.77 -7.51 -10.39
CA ALA A 15 -10.85 -7.75 -9.29
C ALA A 15 -9.75 -6.67 -9.29
N GLY A 16 -10.07 -5.56 -8.68
CA GLY A 16 -9.19 -4.40 -8.56
C GLY A 16 -8.77 -4.17 -7.11
N GLY A 17 -8.20 -3.01 -6.88
CA GLY A 17 -7.75 -2.59 -5.58
C GLY A 17 -6.31 -3.01 -5.29
N TYR A 18 -5.93 -2.80 -4.04
CA TYR A 18 -4.55 -2.94 -3.59
C TYR A 18 -4.45 -3.86 -2.37
N SER A 19 -3.46 -4.72 -2.39
CA SER A 19 -3.02 -5.49 -1.23
C SER A 19 -1.57 -5.91 -1.41
N CYS A 20 -0.76 -5.84 -0.36
CA CYS A 20 0.57 -6.44 -0.38
C CYS A 20 0.93 -7.05 0.98
N LEU A 21 1.70 -8.15 0.94
CA LEU A 21 2.39 -8.67 2.10
C LEU A 21 3.76 -8.00 2.21
N VAL A 22 4.03 -7.40 3.36
CA VAL A 22 5.32 -6.77 3.67
C VAL A 22 6.07 -7.67 4.64
N GLU A 23 7.23 -8.16 4.22
CA GLU A 23 8.15 -8.90 5.07
C GLU A 23 9.36 -8.04 5.42
N ILE A 24 9.69 -7.96 6.69
CA ILE A 24 10.77 -7.14 7.22
C ILE A 24 11.69 -8.05 8.04
N GLU A 25 12.93 -8.17 7.60
CA GLU A 25 13.98 -8.85 8.34
C GLU A 25 14.67 -7.85 9.27
N SER A 26 14.71 -8.16 10.56
CA SER A 26 15.41 -7.37 11.57
C SER A 26 16.92 -7.57 11.48
N MET A 27 17.66 -6.75 12.23
CA MET A 27 19.12 -6.87 12.35
C MET A 27 19.57 -8.19 13.00
N GLU A 28 18.67 -8.80 13.77
CA GLU A 28 18.86 -10.07 14.46
C GLU A 28 18.45 -11.27 13.61
N GLY A 29 17.95 -11.04 12.37
CA GLY A 29 17.49 -12.08 11.45
C GLY A 29 16.05 -12.55 11.71
N GLU A 30 15.30 -11.85 12.54
CA GLU A 30 13.88 -12.16 12.77
C GLU A 30 13.02 -11.53 11.66
N THR A 31 12.05 -12.29 11.15
CA THR A 31 11.12 -11.83 10.12
C THR A 31 9.79 -11.43 10.74
N THR A 32 9.39 -10.18 10.54
CA THR A 32 8.05 -9.68 10.86
C THR A 32 7.26 -9.44 9.59
N ARG A 33 5.97 -9.82 9.59
CA ARG A 33 5.09 -9.66 8.43
C ARG A 33 3.91 -8.77 8.77
N TYR A 34 3.57 -7.88 7.85
CA TYR A 34 2.34 -7.08 7.88
C TYR A 34 1.57 -7.25 6.58
N LEU A 35 0.25 -7.41 6.69
CA LEU A 35 -0.63 -7.34 5.53
C LEU A 35 -1.10 -5.89 5.35
N PHE A 36 -0.89 -5.35 4.16
CA PHE A 36 -1.15 -3.95 3.82
C PHE A 36 -2.31 -3.90 2.83
N ASP A 37 -3.49 -3.46 3.26
CA ASP A 37 -4.76 -3.47 2.53
C ASP A 37 -5.22 -4.87 2.02
N THR A 38 -6.43 -4.98 1.48
CA THR A 38 -7.00 -6.27 1.03
C THR A 38 -7.66 -6.24 -0.34
N GLY A 39 -7.65 -5.10 -1.05
CA GLY A 39 -8.43 -4.99 -2.28
C GLY A 39 -9.95 -5.02 -2.04
N TRP A 40 -10.75 -5.27 -3.05
CA TRP A 40 -12.20 -5.21 -2.94
C TRP A 40 -12.97 -6.51 -3.26
N ASN A 41 -12.42 -7.41 -4.09
CA ASN A 41 -13.15 -8.63 -4.47
C ASN A 41 -12.75 -9.80 -3.59
N TYR A 42 -13.74 -10.34 -2.84
CA TYR A 42 -13.52 -11.45 -1.91
C TYR A 42 -12.96 -12.70 -2.59
N ASP A 43 -13.61 -13.18 -3.64
CA ASP A 43 -13.25 -14.47 -4.27
C ASP A 43 -11.87 -14.38 -4.94
N TRP A 44 -11.58 -13.24 -5.56
CA TRP A 44 -10.26 -12.99 -6.15
C TRP A 44 -9.17 -12.94 -5.08
N MET A 45 -9.40 -12.23 -3.98
CA MET A 45 -8.41 -12.11 -2.91
C MET A 45 -8.22 -13.43 -2.16
N ASP A 46 -9.28 -14.19 -1.90
CA ASP A 46 -9.16 -15.55 -1.30
C ASP A 46 -8.33 -16.46 -2.23
N THR A 47 -8.54 -16.38 -3.53
CA THR A 47 -7.75 -17.12 -4.52
C THR A 47 -6.27 -16.68 -4.52
N CYS A 48 -6.00 -15.38 -4.50
CA CYS A 48 -4.65 -14.86 -4.43
C CYS A 48 -3.95 -15.26 -3.13
N PHE A 49 -4.61 -15.13 -1.99
CA PHE A 49 -4.03 -15.50 -0.69
C PHE A 49 -3.67 -16.97 -0.62
N LYS A 50 -4.53 -17.86 -1.12
CA LYS A 50 -4.24 -19.30 -1.20
C LYS A 50 -3.08 -19.61 -2.14
N ARG A 51 -3.04 -18.95 -3.29
CA ARG A 51 -1.96 -19.17 -4.27
C ARG A 51 -0.59 -18.76 -3.72
N GLU A 52 -0.53 -17.65 -2.97
CA GLU A 52 0.71 -17.12 -2.41
C GLU A 52 0.98 -17.63 -0.97
N GLY A 53 0.11 -18.48 -0.40
CA GLY A 53 0.26 -19.05 0.94
C GLY A 53 -0.05 -18.06 2.09
N ILE A 54 -0.61 -16.91 1.79
CA ILE A 54 -0.95 -15.87 2.77
C ILE A 54 -2.07 -16.34 3.70
N ASP A 55 -3.00 -17.16 3.21
CA ASP A 55 -4.05 -17.79 3.99
C ASP A 55 -3.49 -18.62 5.15
N ASN A 56 -2.46 -19.42 4.89
CA ASN A 56 -1.79 -20.20 5.92
C ASN A 56 -1.03 -19.32 6.90
N MET A 57 -0.34 -18.28 6.43
CA MET A 57 0.37 -17.32 7.30
C MET A 57 -0.61 -16.61 8.23
N LEU A 58 -1.80 -16.21 7.74
CA LEU A 58 -2.86 -15.63 8.55
C LEU A 58 -3.36 -16.64 9.60
N ALA A 59 -3.70 -17.86 9.19
CA ALA A 59 -4.24 -18.89 10.07
C ALA A 59 -3.25 -19.32 11.16
N ASN A 60 -1.96 -19.30 10.87
CA ASN A 60 -0.89 -19.65 11.80
C ASN A 60 -0.45 -18.48 12.70
N GLY A 61 -0.99 -17.27 12.51
CA GLY A 61 -0.58 -16.09 13.28
C GLY A 61 0.83 -15.58 12.92
N GLU A 62 1.30 -15.84 11.71
CA GLU A 62 2.61 -15.40 11.22
C GLU A 62 2.61 -13.95 10.73
N ILE A 63 1.42 -13.34 10.60
CA ILE A 63 1.24 -11.93 10.23
C ILE A 63 0.95 -11.13 11.48
N ALA A 64 1.87 -10.24 11.84
CA ALA A 64 1.84 -9.46 13.08
C ALA A 64 0.71 -8.42 13.12
N GLY A 65 0.23 -7.97 11.94
CA GLY A 65 -0.88 -7.02 11.88
C GLY A 65 -1.35 -6.73 10.48
N PHE A 66 -2.56 -6.20 10.41
CA PHE A 66 -3.18 -5.69 9.21
C PHE A 66 -3.16 -4.15 9.22
N ILE A 67 -2.60 -3.56 8.20
CA ILE A 67 -2.50 -2.10 8.04
C ILE A 67 -3.49 -1.67 6.97
N GLN A 68 -4.53 -0.94 7.38
CA GLN A 68 -5.49 -0.32 6.48
C GLN A 68 -5.06 1.10 6.19
N THR A 69 -4.69 1.39 4.95
CA THR A 69 -4.11 2.69 4.60
C THR A 69 -5.10 3.84 4.68
N HIS A 70 -6.30 3.64 4.16
CA HIS A 70 -7.37 4.63 4.13
C HIS A 70 -8.73 3.97 3.83
N GLU A 71 -9.80 4.74 3.77
CA GLU A 71 -11.19 4.27 3.74
C GLU A 71 -11.78 3.99 2.35
N HIS A 72 -11.00 3.95 1.27
CA HIS A 72 -11.53 3.55 -0.02
C HIS A 72 -11.81 2.05 -0.09
N MET A 73 -12.92 1.69 -0.71
CA MET A 73 -13.45 0.33 -0.76
C MET A 73 -12.49 -0.68 -1.39
N ASP A 74 -11.75 -0.25 -2.38
CA ASP A 74 -10.78 -1.05 -3.10
C ASP A 74 -9.49 -1.33 -2.29
N HIS A 75 -9.48 -0.94 -1.01
CA HIS A 75 -8.43 -1.23 -0.05
C HIS A 75 -8.89 -2.15 1.09
N TYR A 76 -10.20 -2.27 1.40
CA TYR A 76 -10.63 -3.09 2.54
C TYR A 76 -11.90 -3.94 2.34
N TRP A 77 -12.58 -3.86 1.19
CA TRP A 77 -13.81 -4.62 0.99
C TRP A 77 -13.61 -6.13 0.96
N ALA A 78 -12.43 -6.62 0.60
CA ALA A 78 -12.10 -8.02 0.74
C ALA A 78 -11.60 -8.40 2.15
N PHE A 79 -11.70 -7.51 3.15
CA PHE A 79 -11.35 -7.82 4.54
C PHE A 79 -12.02 -9.10 5.11
N PRO A 80 -13.24 -9.48 4.71
CA PRO A 80 -13.81 -10.79 5.12
C PRO A 80 -12.90 -11.99 4.82
N VAL A 81 -11.99 -11.90 3.85
CA VAL A 81 -10.96 -12.92 3.61
C VAL A 81 -9.97 -12.99 4.77
N VAL A 82 -9.53 -11.85 5.28
CA VAL A 82 -8.64 -11.77 6.44
C VAL A 82 -9.35 -12.31 7.68
N ALA A 83 -10.57 -11.84 7.94
CA ALA A 83 -11.36 -12.28 9.09
C ALA A 83 -11.65 -13.80 9.07
N LYS A 84 -11.78 -14.41 7.90
CA LYS A 84 -11.95 -15.85 7.73
C LYS A 84 -10.78 -16.66 8.31
N TYR A 85 -9.55 -16.18 8.12
CA TYR A 85 -8.33 -16.90 8.52
C TYR A 85 -7.75 -16.40 9.84
N ALA A 86 -7.85 -15.09 10.12
CA ALA A 86 -7.29 -14.46 11.29
C ALA A 86 -8.25 -13.41 11.89
N PRO A 87 -9.39 -13.84 12.49
CA PRO A 87 -10.40 -12.92 13.02
C PRO A 87 -9.88 -12.05 14.18
N ASN A 88 -8.81 -12.44 14.82
CA ASN A 88 -8.18 -11.74 15.93
C ASN A 88 -6.92 -10.93 15.54
N ILE A 89 -6.64 -10.77 14.25
CA ILE A 89 -5.47 -10.00 13.80
C ILE A 89 -5.51 -8.56 14.33
N HIS A 90 -4.38 -8.02 14.76
CA HIS A 90 -4.28 -6.61 15.16
C HIS A 90 -4.45 -5.70 13.95
N ILE A 91 -5.37 -4.73 14.02
CA ILE A 91 -5.63 -3.77 12.95
C ILE A 91 -5.06 -2.39 13.27
N TYR A 92 -4.40 -1.78 12.31
CA TYR A 92 -3.98 -0.39 12.32
C TYR A 92 -4.76 0.39 11.27
N THR A 93 -5.44 1.47 11.66
CA THR A 93 -6.14 2.38 10.74
C THR A 93 -5.79 3.83 11.02
N PRO A 94 -5.96 4.74 10.07
CA PRO A 94 -6.01 6.16 10.40
C PRO A 94 -7.08 6.42 11.46
N ASN A 95 -6.85 7.34 12.40
CA ASN A 95 -7.88 7.74 13.35
C ASN A 95 -9.07 8.46 12.68
N THR A 96 -8.92 8.83 11.43
CA THR A 96 -9.97 9.40 10.57
C THR A 96 -10.83 8.35 9.87
N PHE A 97 -10.51 7.06 10.02
CA PHE A 97 -11.23 5.96 9.38
C PHE A 97 -12.70 5.94 9.82
N TYR A 98 -13.61 5.83 8.85
CA TYR A 98 -15.04 6.01 9.09
C TYR A 98 -15.68 4.96 9.98
N PRO A 99 -16.70 5.35 10.78
CA PRO A 99 -17.48 4.40 11.56
C PRO A 99 -18.07 3.29 10.71
N GLU A 100 -18.61 3.60 9.52
CA GLU A 100 -19.19 2.61 8.61
C GLU A 100 -18.17 1.56 8.13
N GLY A 101 -16.93 1.96 7.92
CA GLY A 101 -15.84 1.04 7.58
C GLY A 101 -15.47 0.15 8.77
N LYS A 102 -15.43 0.72 9.98
CA LYS A 102 -15.21 -0.04 11.22
C LYS A 102 -16.33 -1.05 11.46
N ASP A 103 -17.56 -0.65 11.26
CA ASP A 103 -18.73 -1.54 11.41
C ASP A 103 -18.71 -2.66 10.37
N TYR A 104 -18.30 -2.37 9.13
CA TYR A 104 -18.12 -3.39 8.10
C TYR A 104 -17.07 -4.43 8.48
N ILE A 105 -15.92 -4.01 8.97
CA ILE A 105 -14.83 -4.89 9.40
C ILE A 105 -15.26 -5.74 10.60
N LYS A 106 -15.96 -5.16 11.58
CA LYS A 106 -16.54 -5.91 12.71
C LYS A 106 -17.60 -6.91 12.27
N ALA A 107 -18.49 -6.52 11.36
CA ALA A 107 -19.51 -7.40 10.81
C ALA A 107 -18.91 -8.57 9.99
N ALA A 108 -17.69 -8.40 9.46
CA ALA A 108 -16.95 -9.49 8.82
C ALA A 108 -16.39 -10.52 9.81
N GLY A 109 -16.52 -10.28 11.12
CA GLY A 109 -16.10 -11.20 12.18
C GLY A 109 -14.80 -10.83 12.88
N HIS A 110 -14.28 -9.62 12.70
CA HIS A 110 -13.08 -9.18 13.42
C HIS A 110 -13.35 -8.99 14.92
N VAL A 111 -12.49 -9.56 15.76
CA VAL A 111 -12.58 -9.52 17.24
C VAL A 111 -11.24 -9.14 17.90
N GLY A 112 -10.21 -8.84 17.12
CA GLY A 112 -8.87 -8.54 17.60
C GLY A 112 -8.68 -7.09 18.06
N GLU A 113 -7.44 -6.75 18.40
CA GLU A 113 -7.04 -5.39 18.77
C GLU A 113 -7.16 -4.43 17.58
N TRP A 114 -7.41 -3.16 17.92
CA TRP A 114 -7.56 -2.08 16.96
C TRP A 114 -6.82 -0.83 17.41
N THR A 115 -5.83 -0.39 16.64
CA THR A 115 -5.09 0.84 16.88
C THR A 115 -5.48 1.91 15.86
N GLU A 116 -5.97 3.03 16.37
CA GLU A 116 -6.21 4.23 15.57
C GLU A 116 -4.97 5.12 15.60
N VAL A 117 -4.24 5.12 14.48
CA VAL A 117 -3.02 5.91 14.32
C VAL A 117 -3.39 7.37 14.11
N LYS A 118 -2.81 8.26 14.91
CA LYS A 118 -3.00 9.71 14.80
C LYS A 118 -2.00 10.30 13.80
N LYS A 119 -2.30 11.51 13.33
CA LYS A 119 -1.39 12.30 12.46
C LYS A 119 0.05 12.25 12.93
N GLY A 120 0.96 12.01 12.01
CA GLY A 120 2.40 11.93 12.24
C GLY A 120 2.91 10.50 12.37
N LEU A 121 4.05 10.36 12.99
CA LEU A 121 4.79 9.10 13.08
C LEU A 121 4.24 8.19 14.18
N TYR A 122 4.04 6.93 13.82
CA TYR A 122 3.69 5.85 14.75
C TYR A 122 4.69 4.69 14.62
N PRO A 123 5.57 4.45 15.59
CA PRO A 123 6.54 3.37 15.52
C PRO A 123 5.86 2.00 15.63
N LEU A 124 6.20 1.06 14.75
CA LEU A 124 5.78 -0.34 14.81
C LEU A 124 6.86 -1.22 15.48
N GLN A 125 8.09 -1.07 15.03
CA GLN A 125 9.26 -1.78 15.53
C GLN A 125 10.53 -0.97 15.21
N PRO A 126 11.71 -1.31 15.76
CA PRO A 126 12.94 -0.61 15.42
C PRO A 126 13.17 -0.47 13.91
N GLY A 127 13.36 0.76 13.45
CA GLY A 127 13.56 1.08 12.03
C GLY A 127 12.29 1.04 11.16
N VAL A 128 11.10 0.78 11.73
CA VAL A 128 9.84 0.66 10.99
C VAL A 128 8.74 1.49 11.63
N ALA A 129 8.08 2.33 10.85
CA ALA A 129 7.01 3.17 11.34
C ALA A 129 5.92 3.40 10.30
N LEU A 130 4.70 3.59 10.77
CA LEU A 130 3.63 4.20 10.00
C LEU A 130 3.73 5.72 10.11
N TYR A 131 3.34 6.41 9.06
CA TYR A 131 3.09 7.85 9.09
C TYR A 131 1.69 8.13 8.58
N GLN A 132 0.87 8.78 9.41
CA GLN A 132 -0.46 9.22 8.99
C GLN A 132 -0.41 10.65 8.49
N PHE A 133 -0.83 10.83 7.25
CA PHE A 133 -1.07 12.12 6.61
C PHE A 133 -2.51 12.55 6.81
N GLU A 134 -2.76 13.83 6.99
CA GLU A 134 -4.08 14.41 6.81
C GLU A 134 -4.31 14.69 5.33
N CYS A 135 -5.37 14.14 4.78
CA CYS A 135 -5.69 14.19 3.35
C CYS A 135 -7.15 14.61 3.16
N PRO A 136 -7.52 15.88 3.41
CA PRO A 136 -8.91 16.30 3.26
C PRO A 136 -9.27 16.39 1.77
N ILE A 137 -9.64 15.27 1.16
CA ILE A 137 -10.00 15.19 -0.24
C ILE A 137 -11.47 14.81 -0.47
N ILE A 138 -11.97 15.13 -1.66
CA ILE A 138 -13.39 15.09 -2.03
C ILE A 138 -14.02 13.70 -1.87
N PHE A 139 -13.28 12.63 -2.11
CA PHE A 139 -13.80 11.25 -2.06
C PHE A 139 -13.75 10.61 -0.67
N ARG A 140 -13.95 11.43 0.38
CA ARG A 140 -14.03 10.99 1.76
C ARG A 140 -12.75 10.32 2.29
N VAL A 141 -11.56 10.72 1.85
CA VAL A 141 -10.30 10.39 2.50
C VAL A 141 -9.87 11.57 3.35
N PHE A 142 -9.83 11.40 4.67
CA PHE A 142 -9.36 12.42 5.61
C PHE A 142 -8.00 12.12 6.19
N GLY A 143 -7.55 10.87 6.08
CA GLY A 143 -6.22 10.47 6.46
C GLY A 143 -5.78 9.24 5.70
N GLU A 144 -4.49 9.19 5.37
CA GLU A 144 -3.87 8.04 4.73
C GLU A 144 -2.56 7.69 5.43
N MET A 145 -2.33 6.41 5.64
CA MET A 145 -1.09 5.91 6.22
C MET A 145 -0.15 5.36 5.14
N SER A 146 1.13 5.63 5.34
CA SER A 146 2.21 4.99 4.59
C SER A 146 3.19 4.33 5.56
N LEU A 147 3.84 3.25 5.13
CA LEU A 147 4.87 2.55 5.90
C LEU A 147 6.24 3.03 5.47
N TYR A 148 7.12 3.25 6.44
CA TYR A 148 8.51 3.62 6.22
C TYR A 148 9.44 2.65 6.94
N CYS A 149 10.45 2.16 6.21
CA CYS A 149 11.47 1.27 6.72
C CYS A 149 12.86 1.90 6.53
N ASN A 150 13.59 2.06 7.62
CA ASN A 150 14.99 2.46 7.57
C ASN A 150 15.85 1.21 7.36
N VAL A 151 16.24 0.97 6.12
CA VAL A 151 17.00 -0.23 5.72
C VAL A 151 18.48 0.01 5.93
N LYS A 152 19.12 -0.84 6.75
CA LYS A 152 20.53 -0.74 7.08
C LYS A 152 21.40 -0.67 5.83
N ASP A 153 22.38 0.23 5.85
CA ASP A 153 23.34 0.45 4.78
C ASP A 153 22.74 0.88 3.42
N VAL A 154 21.42 1.06 3.35
CA VAL A 154 20.67 1.37 2.13
C VAL A 154 20.02 2.75 2.20
N GLY A 155 19.21 3.00 3.22
CA GLY A 155 18.44 4.21 3.41
C GLY A 155 16.95 3.95 3.62
N LEU A 156 16.13 4.98 3.42
CA LEU A 156 14.69 4.90 3.63
C LEU A 156 13.98 4.22 2.45
N VAL A 157 13.11 3.29 2.77
CA VAL A 157 12.16 2.66 1.84
C VAL A 157 10.75 2.97 2.30
N SER A 158 9.85 3.26 1.36
CA SER A 158 8.47 3.60 1.68
C SER A 158 7.47 2.77 0.90
N ILE A 159 6.37 2.43 1.55
CA ILE A 159 5.23 1.71 0.95
C ILE A 159 3.97 2.54 1.19
N THR A 160 3.20 2.76 0.13
CA THR A 160 1.96 3.55 0.19
C THR A 160 0.80 2.80 -0.49
N GLY A 161 -0.45 3.07 -0.06
CA GLY A 161 -1.66 2.52 -0.70
C GLY A 161 -1.99 3.25 -1.99
N CYS A 162 -2.44 4.49 -1.85
CA CYS A 162 -2.81 5.38 -2.97
C CYS A 162 -1.98 6.65 -3.07
N CYS A 163 -1.42 7.11 -1.97
CA CYS A 163 -0.67 8.38 -1.94
C CYS A 163 -1.55 9.62 -2.20
N HIS A 164 -2.76 9.68 -1.62
CA HIS A 164 -3.67 10.83 -1.77
C HIS A 164 -3.11 12.14 -1.21
N GLN A 165 -2.15 12.07 -0.28
CA GLN A 165 -1.39 13.22 0.19
C GLN A 165 -0.55 13.89 -0.92
N GLY A 166 -0.39 13.22 -2.05
CA GLY A 166 0.44 13.62 -3.18
C GLY A 166 1.88 13.18 -3.04
N ILE A 167 2.43 12.68 -4.15
CA ILE A 167 3.76 12.02 -4.17
C ILE A 167 4.91 12.94 -3.72
N ILE A 168 4.81 14.24 -3.98
CA ILE A 168 5.84 15.19 -3.57
C ILE A 168 5.80 15.40 -2.05
N LEU A 169 4.61 15.56 -1.45
CA LEU A 169 4.46 15.66 0.00
C LEU A 169 4.90 14.38 0.70
N PHE A 170 4.54 13.23 0.15
CA PHE A 170 4.96 11.92 0.63
C PHE A 170 6.48 11.79 0.72
N ALA A 171 7.18 12.14 -0.38
CA ALA A 171 8.63 12.07 -0.44
C ALA A 171 9.32 13.15 0.43
N ASP A 172 8.74 14.35 0.49
CA ASP A 172 9.28 15.47 1.28
C ASP A 172 9.16 15.19 2.79
N THR A 173 8.05 14.58 3.22
CA THR A 173 7.86 14.14 4.61
C THR A 173 8.85 13.05 5.00
N ALA A 174 9.06 12.06 4.14
CA ALA A 174 10.08 11.04 4.33
C ALA A 174 11.46 11.65 4.57
N TYR A 175 11.81 12.66 3.80
CA TYR A 175 13.10 13.33 3.89
C TYR A 175 13.23 14.25 5.12
N LYS A 176 12.19 14.98 5.50
CA LYS A 176 12.27 16.03 6.54
C LYS A 176 11.98 15.51 7.96
N GLU A 177 11.04 14.61 8.10
CA GLU A 177 10.50 14.24 9.41
C GLU A 177 11.05 12.92 9.95
N LEU A 178 11.63 12.09 9.08
CA LEU A 178 12.18 10.81 9.47
C LEU A 178 13.71 10.91 9.59
N LYS A 179 14.25 10.38 10.69
CA LYS A 179 15.68 10.16 10.83
C LYS A 179 16.03 8.78 10.29
N TYR A 180 16.90 8.72 9.30
CA TYR A 180 17.31 7.48 8.65
C TYR A 180 18.78 7.52 8.25
N GLU A 181 19.34 6.34 8.02
CA GLU A 181 20.75 6.23 7.64
C GLU A 181 21.01 6.84 6.24
N LYS A 182 22.21 7.42 6.08
CA LYS A 182 22.74 7.94 4.81
C LYS A 182 21.97 9.09 4.18
N ASP A 183 21.03 9.74 4.86
CA ASP A 183 20.19 10.82 4.32
C ASP A 183 19.65 10.50 2.91
N LYS A 184 19.27 9.24 2.68
CA LYS A 184 18.89 8.73 1.37
C LYS A 184 17.48 8.15 1.38
N PHE A 185 16.62 8.71 0.54
CA PHE A 185 15.36 8.07 0.19
C PHE A 185 15.63 7.08 -0.95
N TYR A 186 15.84 5.81 -0.60
CA TYR A 186 16.31 4.78 -1.53
C TYR A 186 15.24 4.35 -2.52
N GLY A 187 14.03 4.07 -2.02
CA GLY A 187 13.00 3.52 -2.89
C GLY A 187 11.58 3.61 -2.35
N LEU A 188 10.64 3.43 -3.24
CA LEU A 188 9.23 3.42 -2.91
C LEU A 188 8.48 2.32 -3.67
N TYR A 189 7.36 1.88 -3.10
CA TYR A 189 6.43 0.96 -3.72
C TYR A 189 4.98 1.34 -3.39
N GLY A 190 4.09 1.23 -4.37
CA GLY A 190 2.65 1.36 -4.17
C GLY A 190 1.93 2.13 -5.27
N GLY A 191 0.69 2.53 -4.97
CA GLY A 191 -0.10 3.46 -5.76
C GLY A 191 0.36 4.89 -5.53
N LEU A 192 0.50 5.69 -6.58
CA LEU A 192 1.03 7.05 -6.52
C LEU A 192 0.02 8.13 -6.93
N HIS A 193 -1.19 7.71 -7.28
CA HIS A 193 -2.36 8.53 -7.61
C HIS A 193 -2.08 9.73 -8.54
N ILE A 194 -1.31 9.51 -9.61
CA ILE A 194 -0.98 10.57 -10.57
C ILE A 194 -1.96 10.56 -11.75
N SER A 195 -2.15 9.40 -12.42
CA SER A 195 -3.13 9.25 -13.49
C SER A 195 -3.92 7.95 -13.35
N PRO A 196 -4.75 7.82 -12.29
CA PRO A 196 -5.41 6.55 -11.95
C PRO A 196 -6.41 6.06 -13.02
N PHE A 197 -6.88 6.95 -13.87
CA PHE A 197 -7.83 6.66 -14.96
C PHE A 197 -7.17 6.66 -16.34
N ASP A 198 -5.82 6.61 -16.39
CA ASP A 198 -5.04 6.65 -17.62
C ASP A 198 -5.31 7.90 -18.49
N ASP A 199 -5.70 9.01 -17.89
CA ASP A 199 -5.75 10.33 -18.48
C ASP A 199 -4.47 11.11 -18.11
N TRP A 200 -3.92 11.88 -19.04
CA TRP A 200 -2.72 12.66 -18.79
C TRP A 200 -2.98 14.15 -18.93
N ASP A 201 -2.83 14.86 -17.82
CA ASP A 201 -2.78 16.32 -17.81
C ASP A 201 -1.30 16.75 -17.89
N PRO A 202 -0.90 17.65 -18.78
CA PRO A 202 0.48 18.13 -18.89
C PRO A 202 1.10 18.63 -17.59
N LYS A 203 0.29 19.12 -16.63
CA LYS A 203 0.76 19.51 -15.29
C LYS A 203 1.33 18.35 -14.47
N TYR A 204 0.98 17.09 -14.79
CA TYR A 204 1.54 15.94 -14.11
C TYR A 204 3.02 15.68 -14.47
N ASP A 205 3.50 16.26 -15.57
CA ASP A 205 4.94 16.24 -15.90
C ASP A 205 5.78 16.89 -14.78
N ASP A 206 5.23 17.91 -14.10
CA ASP A 206 5.90 18.57 -12.96
C ASP A 206 6.07 17.60 -11.78
N LEU A 207 5.14 16.67 -11.54
CA LEU A 207 5.26 15.64 -10.50
C LEU A 207 6.36 14.63 -10.85
N VAL A 208 6.41 14.20 -12.11
CA VAL A 208 7.44 13.29 -12.61
C VAL A 208 8.84 13.94 -12.50
N ILE A 209 8.96 15.20 -12.87
CA ILE A 209 10.22 15.96 -12.78
C ILE A 209 10.60 16.21 -11.32
N GLY A 210 9.63 16.65 -10.51
CA GLY A 210 9.84 17.01 -9.10
C GLY A 210 10.35 15.85 -8.25
N LEU A 211 9.90 14.64 -8.53
CA LEU A 211 10.33 13.44 -7.80
C LEU A 211 11.82 13.10 -8.01
N LYS A 212 12.47 13.60 -9.07
CA LYS A 212 13.91 13.42 -9.31
C LYS A 212 14.80 14.02 -8.22
N LYS A 213 14.28 14.98 -7.46
CA LYS A 213 15.00 15.61 -6.33
C LYS A 213 15.55 14.58 -5.33
N TRP A 214 14.87 13.47 -5.13
CA TRP A 214 15.25 12.43 -4.15
C TRP A 214 16.17 11.36 -4.72
N ASN A 215 16.45 11.36 -6.00
CA ASN A 215 17.37 10.42 -6.64
C ASN A 215 17.10 8.95 -6.25
N LEU A 216 15.83 8.54 -6.36
CA LEU A 216 15.40 7.20 -6.02
C LEU A 216 16.19 6.15 -6.83
N GLU A 217 16.58 5.06 -6.17
CA GLU A 217 17.26 3.94 -6.82
C GLU A 217 16.33 2.77 -7.12
N ARG A 218 15.07 2.81 -6.63
CA ARG A 218 14.11 1.74 -6.84
C ARG A 218 12.68 2.25 -6.75
N VAL A 219 11.91 2.09 -7.82
CA VAL A 219 10.53 2.56 -7.90
C VAL A 219 9.64 1.39 -8.31
N GLY A 220 8.74 0.98 -7.42
CA GLY A 220 7.72 -0.03 -7.70
C GLY A 220 6.36 0.62 -7.92
N CYS A 221 5.90 0.67 -9.18
CA CYS A 221 4.59 1.18 -9.52
C CYS A 221 3.51 0.11 -9.36
N ASN A 222 2.34 0.53 -8.87
CA ASN A 222 1.19 -0.34 -8.70
C ASN A 222 -0.13 0.47 -8.69
N HIS A 223 -1.26 -0.23 -8.72
CA HIS A 223 -2.61 0.26 -8.43
C HIS A 223 -2.96 1.58 -9.13
N CYS A 224 -3.24 2.64 -8.37
CA CYS A 224 -3.68 3.94 -8.89
C CYS A 224 -2.54 4.84 -9.46
N THR A 225 -1.32 4.32 -9.61
CA THR A 225 -0.26 5.07 -10.31
C THR A 225 -0.69 5.48 -11.71
N GLY A 226 -1.44 4.60 -12.42
CA GLY A 226 -1.82 4.75 -13.82
C GLY A 226 -0.75 4.21 -14.79
N LEU A 227 -1.20 3.57 -15.87
CA LEU A 227 -0.29 2.95 -16.85
C LEU A 227 0.56 4.01 -17.54
N ILE A 228 -0.03 5.17 -17.83
CA ILE A 228 0.66 6.30 -18.47
C ILE A 228 1.75 6.83 -17.53
N THR A 229 1.46 6.99 -16.24
CA THR A 229 2.45 7.45 -15.26
C THR A 229 3.63 6.47 -15.15
N ALA A 230 3.35 5.18 -15.07
CA ALA A 230 4.41 4.18 -15.00
C ALA A 230 5.32 4.21 -16.23
N GLN A 231 4.75 4.43 -17.43
CA GLN A 231 5.52 4.61 -18.64
C GLN A 231 6.32 5.93 -18.61
N LYS A 232 5.71 7.03 -18.17
CA LYS A 232 6.40 8.33 -17.99
C LYS A 232 7.59 8.23 -17.05
N PHE A 233 7.50 7.45 -15.96
CA PHE A 233 8.65 7.21 -15.09
C PHE A 233 9.77 6.47 -15.82
N VAL A 234 9.44 5.44 -16.62
CA VAL A 234 10.44 4.74 -17.44
C VAL A 234 11.11 5.70 -18.43
N ASP A 235 10.32 6.49 -19.15
CA ASP A 235 10.82 7.44 -20.17
C ASP A 235 11.68 8.54 -19.52
N ALA A 236 11.35 8.95 -18.29
CA ALA A 236 12.14 9.92 -17.52
C ALA A 236 13.40 9.31 -16.88
N GLY A 237 13.67 8.01 -17.07
CA GLY A 237 14.86 7.32 -16.58
C GLY A 237 14.81 6.94 -15.09
N TYR A 238 13.63 6.82 -14.49
CA TYR A 238 13.52 6.24 -13.15
C TYR A 238 13.82 4.74 -13.15
N PRO A 239 14.42 4.22 -12.07
CA PRO A 239 14.70 2.80 -11.91
C PRO A 239 13.43 2.01 -11.55
N VAL A 240 12.48 1.96 -12.51
CA VAL A 240 11.20 1.26 -12.35
C VAL A 240 11.44 -0.24 -12.35
N VAL A 241 11.04 -0.88 -11.25
CA VAL A 241 11.12 -2.34 -11.12
C VAL A 241 10.03 -2.97 -11.96
N LYS A 242 10.43 -3.91 -12.81
CA LYS A 242 9.50 -4.59 -13.73
C LYS A 242 8.82 -5.76 -13.04
N GLY A 243 7.50 -5.84 -13.21
CA GLY A 243 6.72 -7.02 -12.91
C GLY A 243 6.70 -8.04 -14.04
N THR A 244 5.98 -9.12 -13.82
CA THR A 244 5.87 -10.24 -14.77
C THR A 244 4.68 -10.13 -15.71
N ALA A 245 3.78 -9.19 -15.52
CA ALA A 245 2.49 -9.06 -16.19
C ALA A 245 1.60 -10.31 -16.12
N ARG A 246 1.86 -11.21 -15.16
CA ARG A 246 1.05 -12.42 -14.93
C ARG A 246 -0.26 -12.11 -14.23
N PHE A 247 -1.19 -13.05 -14.21
CA PHE A 247 -2.45 -12.99 -13.47
C PHE A 247 -3.26 -11.70 -13.73
N ARG A 248 -3.46 -11.34 -15.01
CA ARG A 248 -4.23 -10.17 -15.46
C ARG A 248 -3.55 -8.80 -15.25
N SER A 249 -2.31 -8.74 -14.85
CA SER A 249 -1.53 -7.49 -14.90
C SER A 249 -1.41 -7.01 -16.35
N LYS A 250 -1.75 -5.73 -16.60
CA LYS A 250 -1.83 -5.18 -17.96
C LYS A 250 -0.47 -4.75 -18.53
N THR A 251 0.54 -4.64 -17.68
CA THR A 251 1.87 -4.15 -18.06
C THR A 251 2.95 -4.73 -17.19
N THR A 252 4.17 -4.83 -17.71
CA THR A 252 5.37 -5.14 -16.93
C THR A 252 5.92 -3.94 -16.16
N ASN A 253 5.40 -2.73 -16.38
CA ASN A 253 5.80 -1.56 -15.59
C ASN A 253 5.16 -1.52 -14.20
N TYR A 254 4.20 -2.43 -13.93
CA TYR A 254 3.59 -2.65 -12.63
C TYR A 254 4.13 -3.91 -11.99
N LEU A 255 4.30 -3.83 -10.67
CA LEU A 255 4.38 -5.00 -9.81
C LEU A 255 2.94 -5.41 -9.48
N GLY A 256 2.47 -6.44 -10.13
CA GLY A 256 1.10 -6.93 -10.04
C GLY A 256 0.98 -8.22 -9.22
N ASN A 257 -0.15 -8.88 -9.37
CA ASN A 257 -0.53 -10.07 -8.61
C ASN A 257 0.58 -11.13 -8.48
N GLY A 258 1.12 -11.31 -7.27
CA GLY A 258 2.16 -12.27 -6.95
C GLY A 258 3.58 -11.87 -7.40
N ASP A 259 3.79 -10.65 -7.88
CA ASP A 259 5.13 -10.11 -8.07
C ASP A 259 5.76 -9.70 -6.74
N VAL A 260 7.07 -9.74 -6.66
CA VAL A 260 7.84 -9.43 -5.45
C VAL A 260 8.85 -8.33 -5.75
N ILE A 261 8.92 -7.34 -4.87
CA ILE A 261 10.01 -6.36 -4.84
C ILE A 261 10.82 -6.55 -3.54
N LYS A 262 12.14 -6.46 -3.64
CA LYS A 262 13.04 -6.49 -2.49
C LYS A 262 13.78 -5.17 -2.36
N PHE A 263 14.05 -4.76 -1.14
CA PHE A 263 14.87 -3.61 -0.80
C PHE A 263 15.94 -4.03 0.23
N PRO A 264 17.24 -4.01 -0.11
CA PRO A 264 17.82 -3.67 -1.42
C PRO A 264 17.55 -4.72 -2.52
N ALA A 265 18.05 -4.44 -3.70
CA ALA A 265 17.90 -5.31 -4.89
C ALA A 265 18.68 -6.61 -4.72
#